data_696983cf78c91caf754233a12688147e
#
_entry.id   696983cf78c91caf754233a12688147e
#
_cell.length_a   1.000
_cell.length_b   1.000
_cell.length_c   1.000
_cell.angle_alpha   90.00
_cell.angle_beta   90.00
_cell.angle_gamma   90.00
#
_symmetry.space_group_name_H-M   'P 1'
#
loop_
_entity.id
_entity.type
_entity.pdbx_description
1 polymer ?
#
loop_
_entity_poly.entity_id
_entity_poly.type
_entity_poly.pdbx_seq_one_letter_code
_entity_poly.pdbx_strand_id
1 'polypeptide(L)'
;GYDHLDIEYLKRAHITWTNCPGCNANSVGQYIHSCLLLLEKEKGYNLSKTTVGLVGVGHVGHAVIEAIRPLGVQILLNDPPQKEALRKAGKPHEFFLKMEELQEKCDIISFHTPLITKGPYPTFHLANKTFFNALKKQPIIINTSRGAVVDNTDVLQALKDGIIRDAIIDTWENEPNINQEL
;
A
#
# COMPACT_ATOMS: atom_id res chain seq x y z
N GLY A 1 0.72 -3.61 -13.89
CA GLY A 1 1.81 -2.66 -14.15
C GLY A 1 2.61 -3.03 -15.38
N TYR A 2 3.52 -2.20 -15.75
CA TYR A 2 4.40 -2.40 -16.93
C TYR A 2 5.87 -2.05 -16.60
N ASP A 3 6.19 -1.89 -15.37
CA ASP A 3 7.51 -1.58 -14.81
C ASP A 3 8.57 -2.65 -15.10
N HIS A 4 8.15 -3.85 -15.49
CA HIS A 4 8.98 -4.97 -15.92
C HIS A 4 9.20 -5.03 -17.46
N LEU A 5 8.62 -4.11 -18.23
CA LEU A 5 8.78 -4.06 -19.68
C LEU A 5 9.88 -3.07 -20.08
N ASP A 6 10.77 -3.46 -21.00
CA ASP A 6 11.71 -2.53 -21.64
C ASP A 6 10.97 -1.71 -22.71
N ILE A 7 10.35 -0.61 -22.27
CA ILE A 7 9.56 0.27 -23.13
C ILE A 7 10.42 0.89 -24.26
N GLU A 8 11.68 1.19 -23.99
CA GLU A 8 12.56 1.79 -24.98
C GLU A 8 12.93 0.78 -26.07
N TYR A 9 13.14 -0.48 -25.69
CA TYR A 9 13.30 -1.55 -26.69
C TYR A 9 12.04 -1.71 -27.54
N LEU A 10 10.87 -1.79 -26.93
CA LEU A 10 9.59 -1.95 -27.63
C LEU A 10 9.37 -0.83 -28.64
N LYS A 11 9.65 0.43 -28.28
CA LYS A 11 9.58 1.58 -29.18
C LYS A 11 10.55 1.43 -30.37
N ARG A 12 11.84 1.11 -30.12
CA ARG A 12 12.86 0.94 -31.17
C ARG A 12 12.53 -0.21 -32.11
N ALA A 13 11.97 -1.29 -31.58
CA ALA A 13 11.58 -2.47 -32.35
C ALA A 13 10.21 -2.34 -33.03
N HIS A 14 9.54 -1.18 -32.91
CA HIS A 14 8.18 -0.94 -33.42
C HIS A 14 7.16 -1.98 -32.95
N ILE A 15 7.32 -2.48 -31.71
CA ILE A 15 6.40 -3.45 -31.12
C ILE A 15 5.29 -2.67 -30.39
N THR A 16 4.05 -2.85 -30.85
CA THR A 16 2.88 -2.32 -30.16
C THR A 16 2.59 -3.15 -28.91
N TRP A 17 2.41 -2.49 -27.78
CA TRP A 17 2.03 -3.13 -26.54
C TRP A 17 0.89 -2.37 -25.86
N THR A 18 0.17 -3.06 -25.00
CA THR A 18 -0.87 -2.48 -24.16
C THR A 18 -0.90 -3.14 -22.80
N ASN A 19 -1.52 -2.49 -21.82
CA ASN A 19 -1.80 -3.06 -20.52
C ASN A 19 -3.28 -2.91 -20.21
N CYS A 20 -3.74 -3.57 -19.17
CA CYS A 20 -5.12 -3.50 -18.69
C CYS A 20 -5.14 -2.93 -17.25
N PRO A 21 -5.12 -1.59 -17.08
CA PRO A 21 -5.13 -0.99 -15.74
C PRO A 21 -6.40 -1.37 -14.97
N GLY A 22 -6.22 -1.81 -13.72
CA GLY A 22 -7.33 -2.15 -12.83
C GLY A 22 -7.96 -3.53 -13.06
N CYS A 23 -7.52 -4.33 -14.05
CA CYS A 23 -8.14 -5.63 -14.34
C CYS A 23 -8.11 -6.62 -13.15
N ASN A 24 -7.11 -6.54 -12.28
CA ASN A 24 -6.98 -7.35 -11.08
C ASN A 24 -7.37 -6.62 -9.78
N ALA A 25 -7.94 -5.42 -9.87
CA ALA A 25 -8.22 -4.61 -8.69
C ALA A 25 -9.13 -5.33 -7.68
N ASN A 26 -10.19 -5.97 -8.16
CA ASN A 26 -11.13 -6.71 -7.32
C ASN A 26 -10.48 -7.93 -6.64
N SER A 27 -9.54 -8.61 -7.32
CA SER A 27 -8.80 -9.73 -6.73
C SER A 27 -7.93 -9.27 -5.57
N VAL A 28 -7.28 -8.11 -5.69
CA VAL A 28 -6.52 -7.52 -4.57
C VAL A 28 -7.45 -7.08 -3.45
N GLY A 29 -8.61 -6.47 -3.77
CA GLY A 29 -9.63 -6.13 -2.78
C GLY A 29 -10.08 -7.36 -1.98
N GLN A 30 -10.35 -8.48 -2.67
CA GLN A 30 -10.74 -9.75 -2.05
C GLN A 30 -9.60 -10.32 -1.18
N TYR A 31 -8.34 -10.23 -1.65
CA TYR A 31 -7.18 -10.68 -0.88
C TYR A 31 -7.08 -9.90 0.45
N ILE A 32 -7.14 -8.57 0.41
CA ILE A 32 -7.09 -7.73 1.63
C ILE A 32 -8.26 -8.05 2.55
N HIS A 33 -9.48 -8.21 2.03
CA HIS A 33 -10.64 -8.64 2.81
C HIS A 33 -10.36 -9.95 3.56
N SER A 34 -9.82 -10.95 2.85
CA SER A 34 -9.47 -12.25 3.44
C SER A 34 -8.39 -12.12 4.51
N CYS A 35 -7.36 -11.28 4.29
CA CYS A 35 -6.33 -11.00 5.28
C CYS A 35 -6.93 -10.42 6.57
N LEU A 36 -7.84 -9.44 6.46
CA LEU A 36 -8.48 -8.83 7.63
C LEU A 36 -9.32 -9.85 8.42
N LEU A 37 -10.08 -10.70 7.73
CA LEU A 37 -10.84 -11.78 8.39
C LEU A 37 -9.92 -12.78 9.10
N LEU A 38 -8.77 -13.11 8.52
CA LEU A 38 -7.77 -13.97 9.17
C LEU A 38 -7.18 -13.29 10.41
N LEU A 39 -6.88 -12.01 10.34
CA LEU A 39 -6.40 -11.24 11.50
C LEU A 39 -7.44 -11.22 12.63
N GLU A 40 -8.71 -11.07 12.32
CA GLU A 40 -9.78 -11.16 13.32
C GLU A 40 -9.83 -12.56 13.95
N LYS A 41 -9.84 -13.59 13.11
CA LYS A 41 -9.96 -14.99 13.55
C LYS A 41 -8.73 -15.49 14.32
N GLU A 42 -7.53 -15.27 13.78
CA GLU A 42 -6.30 -15.88 14.28
C GLU A 42 -5.55 -15.00 15.30
N LYS A 43 -5.69 -13.68 15.20
CA LYS A 43 -4.98 -12.72 16.05
C LYS A 43 -5.91 -11.94 16.99
N GLY A 44 -7.23 -12.19 16.94
CA GLY A 44 -8.22 -11.57 17.85
C GLY A 44 -8.47 -10.09 17.59
N TYR A 45 -8.23 -9.59 16.38
CA TYR A 45 -8.55 -8.20 16.02
C TYR A 45 -10.06 -7.98 16.06
N ASN A 46 -10.49 -6.84 16.60
CA ASN A 46 -11.87 -6.40 16.49
C ASN A 46 -11.97 -5.42 15.32
N LEU A 47 -12.38 -5.91 14.14
CA LEU A 47 -12.39 -5.12 12.91
C LEU A 47 -13.27 -3.85 13.03
N SER A 48 -14.37 -3.89 13.75
CA SER A 48 -15.22 -2.72 13.96
C SER A 48 -14.58 -1.60 14.80
N LYS A 49 -13.46 -1.88 15.47
CA LYS A 49 -12.65 -0.93 16.22
C LYS A 49 -11.29 -0.68 15.59
N THR A 50 -11.03 -1.26 14.42
CA THR A 50 -9.74 -1.18 13.71
C THR A 50 -9.75 -0.04 12.72
N THR A 51 -8.69 0.77 12.72
CA THR A 51 -8.45 1.83 11.74
C THR A 51 -7.46 1.35 10.69
N VAL A 52 -7.90 1.33 9.43
CA VAL A 52 -7.10 0.92 8.26
C VAL A 52 -6.72 2.14 7.44
N GLY A 53 -5.43 2.40 7.30
CA GLY A 53 -4.87 3.42 6.42
C GLY A 53 -4.60 2.83 5.03
N LEU A 54 -5.13 3.45 3.99
CA LEU A 54 -4.84 3.07 2.61
C LEU A 54 -3.93 4.11 1.96
N VAL A 55 -2.77 3.68 1.51
CA VAL A 55 -1.78 4.50 0.79
C VAL A 55 -1.88 4.18 -0.69
N GLY A 56 -2.37 5.15 -1.47
CA GLY A 56 -2.73 4.98 -2.88
C GLY A 56 -4.20 4.57 -3.07
N VAL A 57 -4.99 5.44 -3.70
CA VAL A 57 -6.44 5.27 -3.89
C VAL A 57 -6.78 5.25 -5.38
N GLY A 58 -5.99 4.51 -6.17
CA GLY A 58 -6.25 4.20 -7.57
C GLY A 58 -7.32 3.10 -7.72
N HIS A 59 -7.32 2.39 -8.85
CA HIS A 59 -8.27 1.28 -9.09
C HIS A 59 -8.26 0.24 -7.97
N VAL A 60 -7.05 -0.16 -7.52
CA VAL A 60 -6.90 -1.13 -6.43
C VAL A 60 -7.38 -0.56 -5.11
N GLY A 61 -6.94 0.67 -4.75
CA GLY A 61 -7.38 1.29 -3.50
C GLY A 61 -8.90 1.42 -3.39
N HIS A 62 -9.59 1.80 -4.49
CA HIS A 62 -11.05 1.82 -4.51
C HIS A 62 -11.67 0.42 -4.33
N ALA A 63 -11.14 -0.60 -5.01
CA ALA A 63 -11.62 -1.97 -4.84
C ALA A 63 -11.41 -2.48 -3.40
N VAL A 64 -10.30 -2.11 -2.77
CA VAL A 64 -10.04 -2.43 -1.35
C VAL A 64 -11.05 -1.73 -0.44
N ILE A 65 -11.32 -0.42 -0.65
CA ILE A 65 -12.33 0.32 0.11
C ILE A 65 -13.68 -0.41 0.06
N GLU A 66 -14.15 -0.76 -1.14
CA GLU A 66 -15.42 -1.45 -1.31
C GLU A 66 -15.44 -2.84 -0.63
N ALA A 67 -14.32 -3.57 -0.73
CA ALA A 67 -14.20 -4.90 -0.15
C ALA A 67 -14.20 -4.90 1.38
N ILE A 68 -13.52 -3.92 2.03
CA ILE A 68 -13.36 -3.92 3.50
C ILE A 68 -14.42 -3.07 4.24
N ARG A 69 -15.12 -2.17 3.55
CA ARG A 69 -16.20 -1.35 4.15
C ARG A 69 -17.24 -2.17 4.93
N PRO A 70 -17.73 -3.32 4.41
CA PRO A 70 -18.69 -4.15 5.14
C PRO A 70 -18.17 -4.74 6.45
N LEU A 71 -16.86 -4.77 6.68
CA LEU A 71 -16.24 -5.24 7.92
C LEU A 71 -16.37 -4.24 9.08
N GLY A 72 -16.87 -3.03 8.80
CA GLY A 72 -17.06 -1.99 9.81
C GLY A 72 -15.77 -1.29 10.26
N VAL A 73 -14.66 -1.49 9.57
CA VAL A 73 -13.39 -0.80 9.85
C VAL A 73 -13.48 0.70 9.57
N GLN A 74 -12.75 1.50 10.34
CA GLN A 74 -12.52 2.91 9.99
C GLN A 74 -11.46 2.98 8.90
N ILE A 75 -11.77 3.67 7.78
CA ILE A 75 -10.83 3.80 6.65
C ILE A 75 -10.29 5.22 6.58
N LEU A 76 -8.97 5.36 6.58
CA LEU A 76 -8.24 6.62 6.36
C LEU A 76 -7.49 6.53 5.04
N LEU A 77 -7.49 7.61 4.25
CA LEU A 77 -6.97 7.64 2.89
C LEU A 77 -5.78 8.58 2.77
N ASN A 78 -4.72 8.13 2.11
CA ASN A 78 -3.58 8.94 1.72
C ASN A 78 -3.29 8.74 0.22
N ASP A 79 -3.42 9.80 -0.56
CA ASP A 79 -3.04 9.84 -1.98
C ASP A 79 -2.69 11.28 -2.37
N PRO A 80 -1.46 11.74 -2.11
CA PRO A 80 -1.06 13.11 -2.39
C PRO A 80 -1.25 13.55 -3.85
N PRO A 81 -0.94 12.72 -4.88
CA PRO A 81 -1.23 13.05 -6.28
C PRO A 81 -2.70 13.32 -6.55
N GLN A 82 -3.60 12.45 -6.06
CA GLN A 82 -5.05 12.64 -6.25
C GLN A 82 -5.55 13.85 -5.46
N LYS A 83 -5.08 14.03 -4.21
CA LYS A 83 -5.41 15.21 -3.41
C LYS A 83 -5.10 16.49 -4.20
N GLU A 84 -3.91 16.58 -4.76
CA GLU A 84 -3.49 17.75 -5.53
C GLU A 84 -4.31 17.94 -6.82
N ALA A 85 -4.62 16.84 -7.53
CA ALA A 85 -5.46 16.89 -8.72
C ALA A 85 -6.88 17.38 -8.42
N LEU A 86 -7.50 16.89 -7.34
CA LEU A 86 -8.82 17.34 -6.90
C LEU A 86 -8.80 18.81 -6.44
N ARG A 87 -7.77 19.20 -5.69
CA ARG A 87 -7.57 20.59 -5.26
C ARG A 87 -7.51 21.54 -6.46
N LYS A 88 -6.72 21.20 -7.49
CA LYS A 88 -6.62 21.99 -8.73
C LYS A 88 -7.94 22.07 -9.51
N ALA A 89 -8.75 21.01 -9.42
CA ALA A 89 -10.07 20.95 -10.05
C ALA A 89 -11.18 21.61 -9.22
N GLY A 90 -10.86 22.21 -8.07
CA GLY A 90 -11.86 22.80 -7.16
C GLY A 90 -12.86 21.80 -6.56
N LYS A 91 -12.45 20.52 -6.45
CA LYS A 91 -13.27 19.44 -5.89
C LYS A 91 -12.89 19.13 -4.45
N PRO A 92 -13.80 18.57 -3.63
CA PRO A 92 -13.49 18.11 -2.28
C PRO A 92 -12.30 17.16 -2.26
N HIS A 93 -11.34 17.38 -1.37
CA HIS A 93 -10.09 16.64 -1.29
C HIS A 93 -9.56 16.49 0.15
N GLU A 94 -10.28 17.02 1.13
CA GLU A 94 -9.90 17.08 2.54
C GLU A 94 -9.90 15.70 3.19
N PHE A 95 -10.62 14.73 2.61
CA PHE A 95 -10.64 13.34 3.05
C PHE A 95 -9.32 12.59 2.79
N PHE A 96 -8.43 13.11 1.94
CA PHE A 96 -7.07 12.63 1.83
C PHE A 96 -6.20 13.23 2.92
N LEU A 97 -5.78 12.41 3.85
CA LEU A 97 -4.95 12.77 4.99
C LEU A 97 -3.47 12.80 4.62
N LYS A 98 -2.65 13.39 5.48
CA LYS A 98 -1.19 13.32 5.38
C LYS A 98 -0.70 11.96 5.89
N MET A 99 0.51 11.55 5.49
CA MET A 99 1.11 10.30 5.95
C MET A 99 1.27 10.26 7.48
N GLU A 100 1.64 11.37 8.08
CA GLU A 100 1.82 11.50 9.52
C GLU A 100 0.53 11.18 10.29
N GLU A 101 -0.62 11.50 9.73
CA GLU A 101 -1.92 11.19 10.35
C GLU A 101 -2.23 9.69 10.29
N LEU A 102 -1.82 8.99 9.21
CA LEU A 102 -1.93 7.53 9.14
C LEU A 102 -0.98 6.86 10.14
N GLN A 103 0.27 7.34 10.22
CA GLN A 103 1.28 6.85 11.16
C GLN A 103 0.85 6.99 12.62
N GLU A 104 0.07 8.03 12.93
CA GLU A 104 -0.45 8.27 14.28
C GLU A 104 -1.68 7.39 14.61
N LYS A 105 -2.60 7.21 13.64
CA LYS A 105 -3.96 6.74 13.93
C LYS A 105 -4.23 5.29 13.54
N CYS A 106 -3.48 4.74 12.56
CA CYS A 106 -3.83 3.46 11.97
C CYS A 106 -3.31 2.26 12.78
N ASP A 107 -4.14 1.23 12.84
CA ASP A 107 -3.81 -0.09 13.37
C ASP A 107 -3.30 -1.02 12.26
N ILE A 108 -3.64 -0.71 11.01
CA ILE A 108 -3.20 -1.40 9.80
C ILE A 108 -2.90 -0.33 8.75
N ILE A 109 -1.77 -0.45 8.03
CA ILE A 109 -1.43 0.44 6.90
C ILE A 109 -1.17 -0.43 5.68
N SER A 110 -1.94 -0.22 4.61
CA SER A 110 -1.88 -1.01 3.38
C SER A 110 -1.49 -0.15 2.18
N PHE A 111 -0.49 -0.62 1.41
CA PHE A 111 0.10 0.10 0.29
C PHE A 111 -0.45 -0.41 -1.05
N HIS A 112 -0.96 0.52 -1.88
CA HIS A 112 -1.57 0.26 -3.18
C HIS A 112 -1.08 1.24 -4.24
N THR A 113 0.18 1.67 -4.14
CA THR A 113 0.80 2.66 -5.02
C THR A 113 1.53 1.99 -6.19
N PRO A 114 1.68 2.64 -7.35
CA PRO A 114 2.68 2.24 -8.33
C PRO A 114 4.09 2.48 -7.76
N LEU A 115 5.10 1.81 -8.32
CA LEU A 115 6.50 2.11 -8.03
C LEU A 115 6.95 3.32 -8.85
N ILE A 116 7.27 4.40 -8.17
CA ILE A 116 7.74 5.67 -8.75
C ILE A 116 9.07 6.03 -8.09
N THR A 117 10.13 6.12 -8.90
CA THR A 117 11.48 6.43 -8.42
C THR A 117 11.85 7.92 -8.53
N LYS A 118 11.11 8.71 -9.33
CA LYS A 118 11.40 10.12 -9.60
C LYS A 118 10.13 10.95 -9.60
N GLY A 119 10.26 12.26 -9.44
CA GLY A 119 9.14 13.20 -9.47
C GLY A 119 8.72 13.68 -8.07
N PRO A 120 7.61 14.41 -7.97
CA PRO A 120 7.20 15.06 -6.72
C PRO A 120 6.63 14.09 -5.67
N TYR A 121 6.24 12.88 -6.07
CA TYR A 121 5.63 11.87 -5.20
C TYR A 121 6.29 10.50 -5.42
N PRO A 122 7.59 10.33 -5.10
CA PRO A 122 8.26 9.04 -5.23
C PRO A 122 7.67 8.04 -4.24
N THR A 123 7.61 6.77 -4.66
CA THR A 123 7.09 5.68 -3.83
C THR A 123 8.11 4.57 -3.60
N PHE A 124 9.31 4.70 -4.19
CA PHE A 124 10.44 3.82 -3.90
C PHE A 124 10.83 3.98 -2.44
N HIS A 125 10.83 2.90 -1.68
CA HIS A 125 11.07 2.86 -0.23
C HIS A 125 10.25 3.91 0.53
N LEU A 126 8.97 4.05 0.14
CA LEU A 126 8.04 4.96 0.81
C LEU A 126 7.90 4.59 2.29
N ALA A 127 7.78 3.28 2.57
CA ALA A 127 7.88 2.76 3.93
C ALA A 127 9.31 2.27 4.20
N ASN A 128 10.13 3.15 4.72
CA ASN A 128 11.52 2.95 5.12
C ASN A 128 11.69 3.20 6.62
N LYS A 129 12.92 3.14 7.11
CA LYS A 129 13.27 3.38 8.53
C LYS A 129 12.66 4.66 9.10
N THR A 130 12.66 5.75 8.34
CA THR A 130 12.07 7.04 8.77
C THR A 130 10.56 6.89 8.94
N PHE A 131 9.88 6.22 8.00
CA PHE A 131 8.47 5.92 8.11
C PHE A 131 8.16 5.07 9.34
N PHE A 132 8.90 3.99 9.57
CA PHE A 132 8.67 3.11 10.72
C PHE A 132 8.91 3.82 12.05
N ASN A 133 9.97 4.62 12.17
CA ASN A 133 10.27 5.37 13.38
C ASN A 133 9.22 6.45 13.72
N ALA A 134 8.42 6.86 12.76
CA ALA A 134 7.35 7.85 12.97
C ALA A 134 6.02 7.24 13.44
N LEU A 135 5.89 5.92 13.42
CA LEU A 135 4.69 5.22 13.86
C LEU A 135 4.43 5.46 15.37
N LYS A 136 3.17 5.71 15.72
CA LYS A 136 2.75 5.94 17.12
C LYS A 136 2.01 4.74 17.72
N LYS A 137 1.57 3.83 16.88
CA LYS A 137 1.02 2.53 17.23
C LYS A 137 1.96 1.45 16.67
N GLN A 138 1.70 0.21 17.01
CA GLN A 138 2.35 -0.95 16.41
C GLN A 138 1.45 -1.52 15.32
N PRO A 139 1.34 -0.87 14.14
CA PRO A 139 0.43 -1.33 13.11
C PRO A 139 0.90 -2.63 12.46
N ILE A 140 -0.04 -3.27 11.74
CA ILE A 140 0.30 -4.26 10.72
C ILE A 140 0.57 -3.52 9.42
N ILE A 141 1.62 -3.91 8.72
CA ILE A 141 1.97 -3.38 7.40
C ILE A 141 1.54 -4.39 6.33
N ILE A 142 0.81 -3.91 5.31
CA ILE A 142 0.39 -4.75 4.18
C ILE A 142 0.94 -4.15 2.88
N ASN A 143 1.66 -4.96 2.10
CA ASN A 143 2.13 -4.56 0.78
C ASN A 143 1.66 -5.53 -0.30
N THR A 144 0.69 -5.09 -1.11
CA THR A 144 0.18 -5.79 -2.29
C THR A 144 0.40 -4.98 -3.57
N SER A 145 1.34 -4.04 -3.54
CA SER A 145 1.58 -3.10 -4.65
C SER A 145 2.82 -3.48 -5.48
N ARG A 146 4.00 -3.07 -5.04
CA ARG A 146 5.32 -3.43 -5.58
C ARG A 146 6.28 -3.62 -4.42
N GLY A 147 7.15 -4.61 -4.50
CA GLY A 147 8.10 -4.94 -3.43
C GLY A 147 8.83 -3.71 -2.91
N ALA A 148 9.49 -2.99 -3.80
CA ALA A 148 10.29 -1.82 -3.47
C ALA A 148 9.51 -0.55 -3.04
N VAL A 149 8.21 -0.63 -2.81
CA VAL A 149 7.45 0.42 -2.10
C VAL A 149 7.72 0.37 -0.60
N VAL A 150 7.96 -0.82 -0.09
CA VAL A 150 8.27 -1.06 1.33
C VAL A 150 9.67 -1.67 1.41
N ASP A 151 10.59 -1.00 2.08
CA ASP A 151 11.95 -1.51 2.29
C ASP A 151 11.91 -2.77 3.15
N ASN A 152 12.24 -3.92 2.56
CA ASN A 152 12.11 -5.20 3.23
C ASN A 152 13.12 -5.38 4.38
N THR A 153 14.29 -4.74 4.29
CA THR A 153 15.29 -4.74 5.38
C THR A 153 14.76 -3.95 6.58
N ASP A 154 14.16 -2.80 6.33
CA ASP A 154 13.61 -1.96 7.39
C ASP A 154 12.33 -2.57 7.99
N VAL A 155 11.52 -3.31 7.21
CA VAL A 155 10.41 -4.12 7.75
C VAL A 155 10.92 -5.17 8.73
N LEU A 156 11.94 -5.94 8.34
CA LEU A 156 12.53 -6.95 9.20
C LEU A 156 13.04 -6.34 10.50
N GLN A 157 13.72 -5.20 10.43
CA GLN A 157 14.21 -4.50 11.61
C GLN A 157 13.05 -3.98 12.47
N ALA A 158 12.02 -3.41 11.86
CA ALA A 158 10.84 -2.90 12.56
C ALA A 158 10.06 -4.03 13.29
N LEU A 159 10.00 -5.24 12.72
CA LEU A 159 9.44 -6.43 13.37
C LEU A 159 10.31 -6.85 14.56
N LYS A 160 11.63 -6.94 14.40
CA LYS A 160 12.58 -7.30 15.46
C LYS A 160 12.54 -6.32 16.65
N ASP A 161 12.37 -5.04 16.35
CA ASP A 161 12.33 -3.96 17.35
C ASP A 161 10.92 -3.76 17.96
N GLY A 162 9.91 -4.50 17.48
CA GLY A 162 8.53 -4.37 17.93
C GLY A 162 7.88 -3.02 17.56
N ILE A 163 8.40 -2.32 16.56
CA ILE A 163 7.82 -1.08 16.02
C ILE A 163 6.53 -1.37 15.26
N ILE A 164 6.49 -2.49 14.56
CA ILE A 164 5.28 -3.03 13.92
C ILE A 164 4.95 -4.38 14.53
N ARG A 165 3.67 -4.74 14.54
CA ARG A 165 3.20 -5.99 15.14
C ARG A 165 3.34 -7.17 14.20
N ASP A 166 3.11 -6.93 12.90
CA ASP A 166 3.11 -7.99 11.89
C ASP A 166 3.29 -7.35 10.49
N ALA A 167 3.59 -8.17 9.48
CA ALA A 167 3.65 -7.76 8.10
C ALA A 167 2.99 -8.80 7.18
N ILE A 168 2.24 -8.35 6.17
CA ILE A 168 1.65 -9.17 5.11
C ILE A 168 2.23 -8.69 3.80
N ILE A 169 3.17 -9.44 3.24
CA ILE A 169 3.91 -9.07 2.04
C ILE A 169 3.53 -10.01 0.91
N ASP A 170 2.77 -9.50 -0.06
CA ASP A 170 2.36 -10.22 -1.27
C ASP A 170 3.34 -9.99 -2.44
N THR A 171 4.04 -8.86 -2.41
CA THR A 171 5.05 -8.47 -3.41
C THR A 171 6.35 -8.12 -2.70
N TRP A 172 7.44 -8.78 -3.10
CA TRP A 172 8.72 -8.71 -2.42
C TRP A 172 9.74 -7.89 -3.21
N GLU A 173 10.72 -7.31 -2.52
CA GLU A 173 11.90 -6.79 -3.20
C GLU A 173 12.77 -7.94 -3.70
N ASN A 174 13.43 -7.70 -4.83
CA ASN A 174 14.41 -8.61 -5.42
C ASN A 174 13.87 -10.00 -5.78
N GLU A 175 12.56 -10.13 -6.06
CA GLU A 175 12.02 -11.38 -6.57
C GLU A 175 12.82 -11.90 -7.77
N PRO A 176 13.14 -13.20 -7.86
CA PRO A 176 12.78 -14.28 -6.93
C PRO A 176 13.70 -14.44 -5.71
N ASN A 177 14.74 -13.60 -5.55
CA ASN A 177 15.76 -13.69 -4.50
C ASN A 177 15.33 -12.89 -3.26
N ILE A 178 14.23 -13.32 -2.65
CA ILE A 178 13.66 -12.64 -1.47
C ILE A 178 14.51 -12.82 -0.21
N ASN A 179 14.38 -11.90 0.74
CA ASN A 179 15.01 -12.02 2.05
C ASN A 179 14.39 -13.17 2.84
N GLN A 180 15.19 -14.19 3.18
CA GLN A 180 14.74 -15.40 3.87
C GLN A 180 14.55 -15.21 5.38
N GLU A 181 14.97 -14.09 5.95
CA GLU A 181 14.77 -13.78 7.37
C GLU A 181 13.41 -13.10 7.64
N LEU A 182 12.77 -12.57 6.60
CA LEU A 182 11.48 -11.90 6.66
C LEU A 182 10.34 -12.87 6.34
#